data_08ad713ad09a05dd48b59be62264651f
#
_entry.id   08ad713ad09a05dd48b59be62264651f
#
_cell.length_a   1.000
_cell.length_b   1.000
_cell.length_c   1.000
_cell.angle_alpha   90.00
_cell.angle_beta   90.00
_cell.angle_gamma   90.00
#
_symmetry.space_group_name_H-M   'P 1'
#
loop_
_entity.id
_entity.type
_entity.pdbx_description
1 polymer ?
#
loop_
_entity_poly.entity_id
_entity_poly.type
_entity_poly.pdbx_seq_one_letter_code
_entity_poly.pdbx_strand_id
1 'polypeptide(L)'
;MDIANSIIAFDLDDTLYSERSQYAAQCLRHVAEHFNLGADVLKAMLHSRNPYDALTEQGVQVSIDDFKQIYRSTRLQPMQLRPDATQLLHTLHRDYPSTPLFLITDGDSTRQRAKINALGLERFFAPDHIIISEEIGWDKHSPMPFIHAMARANRPSGWIYVGDNISKDFHHPNLLGWTTIMLADDGTNVHSQAIEVPAEYKPQLTIKSLIQILCQ
;
A
#
# COMPACT_ATOMS: atom_id res chain seq x y z
N MET A 1 14.31 4.69 -18.24
CA MET A 1 13.53 5.64 -17.42
C MET A 1 14.47 6.69 -16.83
N ASP A 2 14.16 7.99 -16.89
CA ASP A 2 15.05 9.05 -16.36
C ASP A 2 14.66 9.40 -14.91
N ILE A 3 15.19 8.62 -13.96
CA ILE A 3 14.89 8.78 -12.53
C ILE A 3 15.30 10.16 -12.02
N ALA A 4 16.44 10.68 -12.45
CA ALA A 4 16.95 11.96 -11.96
C ALA A 4 16.03 13.15 -12.30
N ASN A 5 15.29 13.06 -13.40
CA ASN A 5 14.36 14.08 -13.88
C ASN A 5 12.88 13.70 -13.65
N SER A 6 12.61 12.66 -12.86
CA SER A 6 11.25 12.21 -12.58
C SER A 6 10.85 12.49 -11.13
N ILE A 7 9.55 12.34 -10.87
CA ILE A 7 8.97 12.24 -9.53
C ILE A 7 8.44 10.83 -9.40
N ILE A 8 8.73 10.16 -8.29
CA ILE A 8 8.30 8.79 -8.07
C ILE A 8 7.25 8.76 -6.96
N ALA A 9 6.07 8.25 -7.28
CA ALA A 9 4.99 8.03 -6.33
C ALA A 9 4.77 6.54 -6.11
N PHE A 10 4.61 6.15 -4.86
CA PHE A 10 4.38 4.77 -4.43
C PHE A 10 3.02 4.62 -3.79
N ASP A 11 2.37 3.50 -4.02
CA ASP A 11 1.38 2.97 -3.10
C ASP A 11 2.05 2.41 -1.84
N LEU A 12 1.29 2.17 -0.78
CA LEU A 12 1.79 1.68 0.49
C LEU A 12 1.58 0.18 0.66
N ASP A 13 0.30 -0.24 0.73
CA ASP A 13 -0.11 -1.58 1.12
C ASP A 13 0.22 -2.57 -0.01
N ASP A 14 0.83 -3.71 0.33
CA ASP A 14 1.34 -4.73 -0.62
C ASP A 14 2.32 -4.23 -1.70
N THR A 15 2.69 -2.95 -1.66
CA THR A 15 3.74 -2.36 -2.50
C THR A 15 5.04 -2.19 -1.74
N LEU A 16 5.07 -1.40 -0.66
CA LEU A 16 6.29 -1.16 0.12
C LEU A 16 6.51 -2.17 1.25
N TYR A 17 5.45 -2.83 1.69
CA TYR A 17 5.48 -3.88 2.70
C TYR A 17 4.35 -4.89 2.43
N SER A 18 4.36 -6.07 3.05
CA SER A 18 3.27 -7.03 2.94
C SER A 18 2.18 -6.72 3.98
N GLU A 19 1.01 -6.27 3.54
CA GLU A 19 -0.11 -5.94 4.41
C GLU A 19 -0.57 -7.16 5.21
N ARG A 20 -0.75 -8.30 4.53
CA ARG A 20 -1.23 -9.54 5.16
C ARG A 20 -0.32 -10.04 6.27
N SER A 21 0.99 -10.13 6.00
CA SER A 21 1.93 -10.76 6.93
C SER A 21 2.30 -9.87 8.11
N GLN A 22 2.11 -8.57 8.01
CA GLN A 22 2.53 -7.63 9.04
C GLN A 22 1.36 -6.87 9.67
N TYR A 23 0.66 -6.02 8.93
CA TYR A 23 -0.43 -5.22 9.47
C TYR A 23 -1.62 -6.10 9.88
N ALA A 24 -2.19 -6.85 8.92
CA ALA A 24 -3.35 -7.70 9.19
C ALA A 24 -3.04 -8.76 10.25
N ALA A 25 -1.84 -9.34 10.23
CA ALA A 25 -1.43 -10.32 11.22
C ALA A 25 -1.39 -9.76 12.65
N GLN A 26 -0.96 -8.52 12.85
CA GLN A 26 -1.00 -7.87 14.17
C GLN A 26 -2.44 -7.63 14.61
N CYS A 27 -3.29 -7.10 13.72
CA CYS A 27 -4.68 -6.85 14.01
C CYS A 27 -5.47 -8.13 14.33
N LEU A 28 -5.23 -9.21 13.57
CA LEU A 28 -5.89 -10.50 13.82
C LEU A 28 -5.44 -11.17 15.12
N ARG A 29 -4.18 -11.03 15.50
CA ARG A 29 -3.72 -11.48 16.84
C ARG A 29 -4.43 -10.71 17.95
N HIS A 30 -4.55 -9.39 17.80
CA HIS A 30 -5.28 -8.56 18.77
C HIS A 30 -6.77 -8.95 18.87
N VAL A 31 -7.42 -9.21 17.73
CA VAL A 31 -8.78 -9.76 17.70
C VAL A 31 -8.85 -11.10 18.43
N ALA A 32 -7.92 -12.01 18.15
CA ALA A 32 -7.88 -13.32 18.79
C ALA A 32 -7.67 -13.23 20.30
N GLU A 33 -6.80 -12.35 20.76
CA GLU A 33 -6.57 -12.09 22.18
C GLU A 33 -7.83 -11.49 22.83
N HIS A 34 -8.44 -10.48 22.23
CA HIS A 34 -9.62 -9.80 22.76
C HIS A 34 -10.83 -10.75 22.96
N PHE A 35 -11.09 -11.60 21.97
CA PHE A 35 -12.21 -12.55 22.00
C PHE A 35 -11.81 -13.93 22.56
N ASN A 36 -10.60 -14.08 23.08
CA ASN A 36 -10.05 -15.33 23.62
C ASN A 36 -10.20 -16.51 22.66
N LEU A 37 -9.81 -16.31 21.40
CA LEU A 37 -9.94 -17.30 20.34
C LEU A 37 -8.78 -18.31 20.36
N GLY A 38 -9.07 -19.56 20.02
CA GLY A 38 -8.06 -20.61 19.94
C GLY A 38 -7.09 -20.41 18.76
N ALA A 39 -5.93 -21.09 18.85
CA ALA A 39 -4.88 -21.00 17.83
C ALA A 39 -5.34 -21.42 16.43
N ASP A 40 -6.24 -22.40 16.34
CA ASP A 40 -6.77 -22.86 15.05
C ASP A 40 -7.64 -21.79 14.37
N VAL A 41 -8.45 -21.07 15.14
CA VAL A 41 -9.26 -19.95 14.64
C VAL A 41 -8.36 -18.82 14.14
N LEU A 42 -7.35 -18.42 14.92
CA LEU A 42 -6.38 -17.43 14.49
C LEU A 42 -5.65 -17.86 13.21
N LYS A 43 -5.25 -19.12 13.13
CA LYS A 43 -4.61 -19.67 11.94
C LYS A 43 -5.54 -19.61 10.71
N ALA A 44 -6.83 -19.95 10.86
CA ALA A 44 -7.80 -19.84 9.79
C ALA A 44 -7.95 -18.39 9.30
N MET A 45 -8.09 -17.41 10.23
CA MET A 45 -8.15 -16.00 9.89
C MET A 45 -6.90 -15.49 9.15
N LEU A 46 -5.70 -15.88 9.60
CA LEU A 46 -4.43 -15.46 8.98
C LEU A 46 -4.25 -15.99 7.55
N HIS A 47 -4.83 -17.15 7.21
CA HIS A 47 -4.74 -17.74 5.89
C HIS A 47 -5.89 -17.36 4.95
N SER A 48 -6.94 -16.71 5.46
CA SER A 48 -8.09 -16.29 4.67
C SER A 48 -7.88 -14.91 4.03
N ARG A 49 -8.46 -14.74 2.83
CA ARG A 49 -8.61 -13.39 2.23
C ARG A 49 -9.73 -12.59 2.90
N ASN A 50 -10.69 -13.28 3.51
CA ASN A 50 -11.73 -12.68 4.33
C ASN A 50 -11.64 -13.24 5.77
N PRO A 51 -10.87 -12.62 6.67
CA PRO A 51 -10.68 -13.11 8.02
C PRO A 51 -11.97 -13.20 8.84
N TYR A 52 -12.96 -12.33 8.59
CA TYR A 52 -14.24 -12.37 9.29
C TYR A 52 -15.07 -13.61 8.89
N ASP A 53 -15.12 -13.95 7.60
CA ASP A 53 -15.81 -15.16 7.16
C ASP A 53 -15.13 -16.41 7.75
N ALA A 54 -13.80 -16.45 7.74
CA ALA A 54 -13.05 -17.56 8.36
C ALA A 54 -13.34 -17.68 9.87
N LEU A 55 -13.54 -16.58 10.58
CA LEU A 55 -13.95 -16.58 11.99
C LEU A 55 -15.34 -17.20 12.18
N THR A 56 -16.31 -16.79 11.35
CA THR A 56 -17.69 -17.29 11.43
C THR A 56 -17.81 -18.75 11.03
N GLU A 57 -17.04 -19.22 10.03
CA GLU A 57 -16.94 -20.61 9.62
C GLU A 57 -16.41 -21.55 10.74
N GLN A 58 -15.61 -21.00 11.66
CA GLN A 58 -15.17 -21.72 12.88
C GLN A 58 -16.24 -21.70 14.00
N GLY A 59 -17.45 -21.20 13.73
CA GLY A 59 -18.56 -21.15 14.68
C GLY A 59 -18.47 -20.05 15.73
N VAL A 60 -17.57 -19.10 15.57
CA VAL A 60 -17.42 -17.97 16.50
C VAL A 60 -18.48 -16.91 16.20
N GLN A 61 -19.25 -16.54 17.21
CA GLN A 61 -20.31 -15.54 17.10
C GLN A 61 -19.80 -14.17 17.61
N VAL A 62 -19.32 -13.36 16.68
CA VAL A 62 -18.91 -11.97 16.90
C VAL A 62 -19.54 -11.12 15.80
N SER A 63 -20.08 -9.94 16.15
CA SER A 63 -20.60 -9.05 15.12
C SER A 63 -19.48 -8.51 14.24
N ILE A 64 -19.77 -8.20 12.98
CA ILE A 64 -18.78 -7.62 12.06
C ILE A 64 -18.30 -6.25 12.56
N ASP A 65 -19.17 -5.51 13.26
CA ASP A 65 -18.82 -4.19 13.78
C ASP A 65 -17.87 -4.31 14.98
N ASP A 66 -18.11 -5.25 15.91
CA ASP A 66 -17.18 -5.53 17.01
C ASP A 66 -15.84 -6.04 16.47
N PHE A 67 -15.86 -6.96 15.50
CA PHE A 67 -14.63 -7.43 14.84
C PHE A 67 -13.86 -6.25 14.24
N LYS A 68 -14.52 -5.39 13.45
CA LYS A 68 -13.88 -4.21 12.83
C LYS A 68 -13.37 -3.22 13.88
N GLN A 69 -14.13 -2.99 14.95
CA GLN A 69 -13.74 -2.10 16.02
C GLN A 69 -12.45 -2.57 16.69
N ILE A 70 -12.38 -3.84 17.08
CA ILE A 70 -11.20 -4.41 17.72
C ILE A 70 -10.02 -4.47 16.74
N TYR A 71 -10.25 -4.92 15.50
CA TYR A 71 -9.24 -4.91 14.46
C TYR A 71 -8.62 -3.50 14.28
N ARG A 72 -9.46 -2.46 14.27
CA ARG A 72 -9.02 -1.08 14.09
C ARG A 72 -8.37 -0.47 15.33
N SER A 73 -8.65 -0.95 16.51
CA SER A 73 -8.07 -0.47 17.77
C SER A 73 -6.65 -0.98 18.02
N THR A 74 -6.12 -1.85 17.16
CA THR A 74 -4.78 -2.44 17.33
C THR A 74 -3.70 -1.36 17.36
N ARG A 75 -2.91 -1.36 18.44
CA ARG A 75 -1.68 -0.57 18.51
C ARG A 75 -0.58 -1.31 17.78
N LEU A 76 -0.16 -0.76 16.64
CA LEU A 76 0.86 -1.39 15.81
C LEU A 76 2.23 -1.39 16.50
N GLN A 77 2.90 -2.53 16.44
CA GLN A 77 4.32 -2.67 16.72
C GLN A 77 5.12 -2.30 15.46
N PRO A 78 6.42 -2.03 15.58
CA PRO A 78 7.26 -1.75 14.43
C PRO A 78 7.11 -2.81 13.34
N MET A 79 6.96 -2.35 12.10
CA MET A 79 6.84 -3.19 10.90
C MET A 79 8.09 -3.03 10.03
N GLN A 80 8.25 -3.92 9.07
CA GLN A 80 9.38 -3.93 8.17
C GLN A 80 8.93 -3.71 6.73
N LEU A 81 9.65 -2.86 6.02
CA LEU A 81 9.54 -2.76 4.57
C LEU A 81 9.97 -4.08 3.91
N ARG A 82 9.51 -4.33 2.70
CA ARG A 82 10.09 -5.38 1.84
C ARG A 82 11.59 -5.10 1.72
N PRO A 83 12.45 -6.14 1.66
CA PRO A 83 13.90 -5.93 1.53
C PRO A 83 14.28 -5.09 0.32
N ASP A 84 13.61 -5.30 -0.82
CA ASP A 84 13.82 -4.56 -2.06
C ASP A 84 13.27 -3.12 -2.00
N ALA A 85 12.18 -2.87 -1.26
CA ALA A 85 11.71 -1.52 -0.96
C ALA A 85 12.73 -0.75 -0.11
N THR A 86 13.27 -1.41 0.93
CA THR A 86 14.32 -0.83 1.77
C THR A 86 15.53 -0.43 0.92
N GLN A 87 16.01 -1.36 0.09
CA GLN A 87 17.15 -1.11 -0.78
C GLN A 87 16.88 0.02 -1.77
N LEU A 88 15.70 0.01 -2.44
CA LEU A 88 15.31 1.04 -3.39
C LEU A 88 15.26 2.42 -2.74
N LEU A 89 14.50 2.57 -1.63
CA LEU A 89 14.33 3.87 -0.96
C LEU A 89 15.66 4.45 -0.46
N HIS A 90 16.54 3.61 0.10
CA HIS A 90 17.88 4.05 0.47
C HIS A 90 18.73 4.45 -0.74
N THR A 91 18.65 3.72 -1.84
CA THR A 91 19.36 4.05 -3.08
C THR A 91 18.87 5.37 -3.67
N LEU A 92 17.53 5.55 -3.74
CA LEU A 92 16.94 6.79 -4.23
C LEU A 92 17.36 7.99 -3.37
N HIS A 93 17.30 7.84 -2.06
CA HIS A 93 17.69 8.91 -1.13
C HIS A 93 19.17 9.28 -1.21
N ARG A 94 20.06 8.28 -1.41
CA ARG A 94 21.51 8.47 -1.49
C ARG A 94 21.96 8.99 -2.86
N ASP A 95 21.51 8.35 -3.94
CA ASP A 95 22.05 8.54 -5.29
C ASP A 95 21.21 9.53 -6.13
N TYR A 96 19.95 9.75 -5.74
CA TYR A 96 19.02 10.64 -6.41
C TYR A 96 18.33 11.61 -5.42
N PRO A 97 19.09 12.37 -4.61
CA PRO A 97 18.53 13.18 -3.52
C PRO A 97 17.61 14.31 -4.00
N SER A 98 17.68 14.66 -5.27
CA SER A 98 16.82 15.68 -5.90
C SER A 98 15.53 15.11 -6.48
N THR A 99 15.35 13.79 -6.49
CA THR A 99 14.13 13.11 -6.98
C THR A 99 13.07 13.11 -5.87
N PRO A 100 11.96 13.86 -6.02
CA PRO A 100 10.92 13.85 -5.00
C PRO A 100 10.22 12.49 -4.97
N LEU A 101 10.01 12.00 -3.76
CA LEU A 101 9.25 10.77 -3.51
C LEU A 101 7.90 11.13 -2.91
N PHE A 102 6.83 10.55 -3.45
CA PHE A 102 5.46 10.67 -2.96
C PHE A 102 4.92 9.32 -2.49
N LEU A 103 4.06 9.36 -1.50
CA LEU A 103 3.29 8.22 -1.04
C LEU A 103 1.81 8.55 -1.24
N ILE A 104 1.09 7.72 -2.00
CA ILE A 104 -0.33 7.90 -2.28
C ILE A 104 -1.06 6.62 -1.86
N THR A 105 -1.83 6.70 -0.77
CA THR A 105 -2.46 5.51 -0.18
C THR A 105 -3.92 5.75 0.16
N ASP A 106 -4.74 4.71 -0.04
CA ASP A 106 -6.14 4.74 0.35
C ASP A 106 -6.33 4.22 1.77
N GLY A 107 -7.26 4.81 2.49
CA GLY A 107 -7.72 4.33 3.78
C GLY A 107 -7.92 5.43 4.80
N ASP A 108 -8.28 5.00 6.00
CA ASP A 108 -8.45 5.82 7.19
C ASP A 108 -7.12 6.49 7.58
N SER A 109 -7.16 7.81 7.82
CA SER A 109 -5.97 8.62 8.07
C SER A 109 -5.19 8.14 9.30
N THR A 110 -5.88 7.89 10.39
CA THR A 110 -5.25 7.44 11.65
C THR A 110 -4.49 6.14 11.43
N ARG A 111 -5.08 5.21 10.68
CA ARG A 111 -4.48 3.90 10.40
C ARG A 111 -3.32 3.99 9.42
N GLN A 112 -3.46 4.74 8.34
CA GLN A 112 -2.37 4.90 7.38
C GLN A 112 -1.19 5.66 8.00
N ARG A 113 -1.45 6.68 8.82
CA ARG A 113 -0.40 7.37 9.60
C ARG A 113 0.29 6.42 10.58
N ALA A 114 -0.45 5.54 11.26
CA ALA A 114 0.12 4.54 12.16
C ALA A 114 1.01 3.53 11.40
N LYS A 115 0.60 3.05 10.21
CA LYS A 115 1.41 2.18 9.35
C LYS A 115 2.70 2.89 8.88
N ILE A 116 2.59 4.12 8.40
CA ILE A 116 3.71 4.95 7.94
C ILE A 116 4.75 5.11 9.06
N ASN A 117 4.29 5.42 10.27
CA ASN A 117 5.16 5.53 11.44
C ASN A 117 5.79 4.19 11.83
N ALA A 118 4.99 3.10 11.90
CA ALA A 118 5.48 1.76 12.25
C ALA A 118 6.52 1.21 11.25
N LEU A 119 6.47 1.65 9.97
CA LEU A 119 7.42 1.34 8.91
C LEU A 119 8.60 2.32 8.85
N GLY A 120 8.55 3.41 9.63
CA GLY A 120 9.58 4.45 9.62
C GLY A 120 9.73 5.18 8.28
N LEU A 121 8.61 5.35 7.54
CA LEU A 121 8.61 5.93 6.19
C LEU A 121 8.79 7.46 6.17
N GLU A 122 8.55 8.14 7.27
CA GLU A 122 8.70 9.60 7.39
C GLU A 122 10.13 10.10 7.09
N ARG A 123 11.12 9.22 7.16
CA ARG A 123 12.52 9.52 6.78
C ARG A 123 12.73 9.59 5.26
N PHE A 124 11.82 9.03 4.46
CA PHE A 124 11.94 8.99 2.99
C PHE A 124 10.96 9.92 2.28
N PHE A 125 9.82 10.19 2.91
CA PHE A 125 8.74 10.97 2.33
C PHE A 125 8.53 12.24 3.15
N ALA A 126 8.62 13.40 2.51
CA ALA A 126 8.28 14.67 3.15
C ALA A 126 6.80 14.65 3.59
N PRO A 127 6.43 15.30 4.71
CA PRO A 127 5.06 15.26 5.21
C PRO A 127 3.99 15.70 4.21
N ASP A 128 4.29 16.70 3.38
CA ASP A 128 3.44 17.21 2.31
C ASP A 128 3.42 16.33 1.05
N HIS A 129 4.33 15.36 0.94
CA HIS A 129 4.36 14.36 -0.11
C HIS A 129 3.59 13.09 0.24
N ILE A 130 3.00 13.01 1.42
CA ILE A 130 2.15 11.90 1.85
C ILE A 130 0.69 12.28 1.60
N ILE A 131 0.00 11.51 0.75
CA ILE A 131 -1.39 11.70 0.38
C ILE A 131 -2.18 10.50 0.83
N ILE A 132 -3.12 10.74 1.73
CA ILE A 132 -4.04 9.73 2.27
C ILE A 132 -5.45 10.07 1.82
N SER A 133 -6.17 9.12 1.28
CA SER A 133 -7.48 9.33 0.66
C SER A 133 -8.49 9.99 1.60
N GLU A 134 -8.56 9.60 2.87
CA GLU A 134 -9.47 10.23 3.83
C GLU A 134 -9.14 11.70 4.09
N GLU A 135 -7.86 12.07 4.09
CA GLU A 135 -7.43 13.46 4.36
C GLU A 135 -7.82 14.43 3.24
N ILE A 136 -7.95 13.92 2.02
CA ILE A 136 -8.31 14.71 0.85
C ILE A 136 -9.75 14.49 0.38
N GLY A 137 -10.47 13.51 0.97
CA GLY A 137 -11.84 13.16 0.63
C GLY A 137 -12.02 12.36 -0.68
N TRP A 138 -10.93 11.84 -1.27
CA TRP A 138 -10.94 11.13 -2.54
C TRP A 138 -9.97 9.95 -2.52
N ASP A 139 -10.43 8.79 -2.96
CA ASP A 139 -9.61 7.60 -3.15
C ASP A 139 -9.06 7.48 -4.58
N LYS A 140 -8.25 6.45 -4.84
CA LYS A 140 -7.59 6.22 -6.14
C LYS A 140 -8.54 5.78 -7.28
N HIS A 141 -9.84 5.55 -6.99
CA HIS A 141 -10.86 5.46 -8.05
C HIS A 141 -11.19 6.82 -8.65
N SER A 142 -10.68 7.90 -8.08
CA SER A 142 -10.73 9.27 -8.59
C SER A 142 -9.33 9.73 -9.03
N PRO A 143 -9.22 10.66 -10.00
CA PRO A 143 -7.93 11.27 -10.37
C PRO A 143 -7.37 12.18 -9.26
N MET A 144 -8.19 12.55 -8.27
CA MET A 144 -7.84 13.59 -7.30
C MET A 144 -6.59 13.31 -6.46
N PRO A 145 -6.31 12.10 -5.95
CA PRO A 145 -5.06 11.84 -5.22
C PRO A 145 -3.81 12.15 -6.05
N PHE A 146 -3.83 11.83 -7.34
CA PHE A 146 -2.74 12.07 -8.27
C PHE A 146 -2.62 13.56 -8.63
N ILE A 147 -3.74 14.26 -8.82
CA ILE A 147 -3.79 15.72 -9.05
C ILE A 147 -3.26 16.47 -7.80
N HIS A 148 -3.61 16.02 -6.60
CA HIS A 148 -3.06 16.58 -5.37
C HIS A 148 -1.54 16.40 -5.28
N ALA A 149 -1.01 15.25 -5.70
CA ALA A 149 0.43 15.02 -5.77
C ALA A 149 1.09 16.00 -6.75
N MET A 150 0.53 16.15 -7.96
CA MET A 150 1.04 17.08 -8.96
C MET A 150 1.04 18.53 -8.46
N ALA A 151 -0.03 18.96 -7.79
CA ALA A 151 -0.12 20.31 -7.23
C ALA A 151 0.93 20.59 -6.14
N ARG A 152 1.25 19.58 -5.33
CA ARG A 152 2.25 19.70 -4.25
C ARG A 152 3.69 19.63 -4.77
N ALA A 153 3.93 18.93 -5.87
CA ALA A 153 5.27 18.80 -6.46
C ALA A 153 5.81 20.11 -7.01
N ASN A 154 4.93 21.05 -7.39
CA ASN A 154 5.25 22.41 -7.84
C ASN A 154 6.34 22.49 -8.93
N ARG A 155 6.50 21.45 -9.77
CA ARG A 155 7.41 21.44 -10.92
C ARG A 155 6.89 20.55 -12.03
N PRO A 156 7.07 20.92 -13.30
CA PRO A 156 6.84 20.01 -14.41
C PRO A 156 7.93 18.94 -14.42
N SER A 157 7.55 17.67 -14.34
CA SER A 157 8.47 16.52 -14.37
C SER A 157 7.72 15.30 -14.91
N GLY A 158 8.45 14.32 -15.40
CA GLY A 158 7.90 13.00 -15.62
C GLY A 158 7.47 12.39 -14.29
N TRP A 159 6.36 11.68 -14.28
CA TRP A 159 5.86 10.97 -13.12
C TRP A 159 5.96 9.46 -13.33
N ILE A 160 6.37 8.77 -12.28
CA ILE A 160 6.37 7.31 -12.20
C ILE A 160 5.47 6.94 -11.03
N TYR A 161 4.50 6.08 -11.27
CA TYR A 161 3.66 5.51 -10.21
C TYR A 161 3.93 4.02 -10.05
N VAL A 162 4.15 3.59 -8.84
CA VAL A 162 4.42 2.19 -8.48
C VAL A 162 3.35 1.72 -7.52
N GLY A 163 2.63 0.65 -7.88
CA GLY A 163 1.57 0.08 -7.07
C GLY A 163 1.42 -1.42 -7.32
N ASP A 164 0.44 -2.04 -6.66
CA ASP A 164 0.13 -3.47 -6.80
C ASP A 164 -1.30 -3.75 -7.25
N ASN A 165 -2.23 -2.82 -6.99
CA ASN A 165 -3.66 -3.06 -7.19
C ASN A 165 -4.12 -2.64 -8.58
N ILE A 166 -4.26 -3.64 -9.48
CA ILE A 166 -4.65 -3.42 -10.88
C ILE A 166 -6.04 -2.77 -11.04
N SER A 167 -6.92 -2.83 -10.01
CA SER A 167 -8.27 -2.27 -10.11
C SER A 167 -8.33 -0.76 -9.92
N LYS A 168 -7.29 -0.13 -9.35
CA LYS A 168 -7.33 1.30 -8.99
C LYS A 168 -6.03 2.09 -9.17
N ASP A 169 -4.87 1.41 -9.19
CA ASP A 169 -3.58 2.10 -9.13
C ASP A 169 -3.14 2.71 -10.46
N PHE A 170 -3.60 2.18 -11.60
CA PHE A 170 -2.98 2.52 -12.89
C PHE A 170 -3.87 3.34 -13.82
N HIS A 171 -5.19 3.26 -13.67
CA HIS A 171 -6.14 3.93 -14.57
C HIS A 171 -5.88 5.45 -14.66
N HIS A 172 -5.97 6.14 -13.54
CA HIS A 172 -5.81 7.60 -13.53
C HIS A 172 -4.39 8.06 -13.81
N PRO A 173 -3.31 7.44 -13.25
CA PRO A 173 -1.95 7.74 -13.67
C PRO A 173 -1.71 7.56 -15.17
N ASN A 174 -2.26 6.50 -15.79
CA ASN A 174 -2.18 6.32 -17.26
C ASN A 174 -2.83 7.48 -18.01
N LEU A 175 -4.03 7.90 -17.61
CA LEU A 175 -4.74 9.04 -18.21
C LEU A 175 -4.00 10.37 -18.02
N LEU A 176 -3.25 10.52 -16.94
CA LEU A 176 -2.40 11.68 -16.63
C LEU A 176 -1.04 11.64 -17.35
N GLY A 177 -0.76 10.58 -18.13
CA GLY A 177 0.50 10.43 -18.86
C GLY A 177 1.68 10.03 -17.99
N TRP A 178 1.43 9.46 -16.79
CA TRP A 178 2.48 8.94 -15.92
C TRP A 178 2.98 7.58 -16.42
N THR A 179 4.22 7.26 -16.15
CA THR A 179 4.71 5.88 -16.31
C THR A 179 4.20 5.04 -15.16
N THR A 180 3.51 3.94 -15.44
CA THR A 180 2.91 3.07 -14.42
C THR A 180 3.60 1.73 -14.35
N ILE A 181 3.92 1.32 -13.13
CA ILE A 181 4.68 0.10 -12.82
C ILE A 181 3.93 -0.72 -11.78
N MET A 182 3.58 -1.95 -12.12
CA MET A 182 3.00 -2.90 -11.17
C MET A 182 4.09 -3.77 -10.55
N LEU A 183 4.11 -3.84 -9.22
CA LEU A 183 4.82 -4.89 -8.52
C LEU A 183 3.98 -6.18 -8.58
N ALA A 184 4.54 -7.22 -9.20
CA ALA A 184 3.86 -8.50 -9.31
C ALA A 184 3.62 -9.14 -7.95
N ASP A 185 2.40 -9.66 -7.74
CA ASP A 185 2.04 -10.42 -6.55
C ASP A 185 2.90 -11.68 -6.43
N ASP A 186 3.51 -11.86 -5.28
CA ASP A 186 4.25 -13.08 -4.90
C ASP A 186 3.34 -14.16 -4.26
N GLY A 187 2.02 -13.96 -4.32
CA GLY A 187 1.01 -14.83 -3.73
C GLY A 187 0.57 -14.37 -2.33
N THR A 188 1.08 -13.24 -1.84
CA THR A 188 0.79 -12.75 -0.49
C THR A 188 -0.11 -11.52 -0.46
N ASN A 189 -0.35 -10.86 -1.58
CA ASN A 189 -1.17 -9.65 -1.65
C ASN A 189 -2.62 -9.90 -1.20
N VAL A 190 -3.22 -8.91 -0.58
CA VAL A 190 -4.64 -8.92 -0.20
C VAL A 190 -5.53 -8.93 -1.45
N HIS A 191 -5.17 -8.11 -2.45
CA HIS A 191 -5.91 -8.01 -3.70
C HIS A 191 -5.32 -8.90 -4.79
N SER A 192 -6.20 -9.64 -5.50
CA SER A 192 -5.77 -10.46 -6.62
C SER A 192 -5.43 -9.61 -7.83
N GLN A 193 -4.29 -9.89 -8.45
CA GLN A 193 -3.91 -9.33 -9.73
C GLN A 193 -4.42 -10.16 -10.93
N ALA A 194 -4.92 -11.37 -10.66
CA ALA A 194 -5.46 -12.29 -11.69
C ALA A 194 -6.93 -11.95 -11.99
N ILE A 195 -7.19 -10.70 -12.36
CA ILE A 195 -8.51 -10.21 -12.77
C ILE A 195 -8.41 -9.58 -14.17
N GLU A 196 -9.47 -9.72 -14.95
CA GLU A 196 -9.57 -9.00 -16.22
C GLU A 196 -9.97 -7.55 -15.97
N VAL A 197 -9.21 -6.64 -16.54
CA VAL A 197 -9.49 -5.19 -16.50
C VAL A 197 -9.37 -4.60 -17.90
N PRO A 198 -10.08 -3.50 -18.20
CA PRO A 198 -9.90 -2.72 -19.41
C PRO A 198 -8.44 -2.30 -19.63
N ALA A 199 -8.06 -2.04 -20.88
CA ALA A 199 -6.67 -1.74 -21.24
C ALA A 199 -6.10 -0.52 -20.50
N GLU A 200 -6.93 0.49 -20.25
CA GLU A 200 -6.58 1.71 -19.53
C GLU A 200 -6.25 1.51 -18.04
N TYR A 201 -6.65 0.37 -17.48
CA TYR A 201 -6.31 -0.03 -16.11
C TYR A 201 -5.00 -0.83 -16.02
N LYS A 202 -4.48 -1.29 -17.17
CA LYS A 202 -3.26 -2.10 -17.17
C LYS A 202 -2.03 -1.22 -16.92
N PRO A 203 -1.08 -1.68 -16.10
CA PRO A 203 0.21 -1.01 -15.94
C PRO A 203 0.98 -1.06 -17.26
N GLN A 204 1.85 -0.08 -17.48
CA GLN A 204 2.75 -0.07 -18.64
C GLN A 204 3.90 -1.07 -18.48
N LEU A 205 4.35 -1.26 -17.23
CA LEU A 205 5.40 -2.21 -16.89
C LEU A 205 4.96 -3.07 -15.69
N THR A 206 5.47 -4.31 -15.65
CA THR A 206 5.34 -5.19 -14.48
C THR A 206 6.73 -5.64 -14.06
N ILE A 207 7.02 -5.52 -12.78
CA ILE A 207 8.30 -5.89 -12.16
C ILE A 207 8.07 -6.93 -11.07
N LYS A 208 9.08 -7.75 -10.79
CA LYS A 208 9.04 -8.74 -9.69
C LYS A 208 9.75 -8.26 -8.43
N SER A 209 10.52 -7.18 -8.53
CA SER A 209 11.23 -6.56 -7.42
C SER A 209 11.35 -5.07 -7.66
N LEU A 210 11.13 -4.28 -6.62
CA LEU A 210 11.17 -2.83 -6.68
C LEU A 210 12.52 -2.27 -7.13
N ILE A 211 13.62 -2.98 -6.86
CA ILE A 211 14.96 -2.55 -7.29
C ILE A 211 15.09 -2.49 -8.82
N GLN A 212 14.25 -3.21 -9.57
CA GLN A 212 14.25 -3.19 -11.03
C GLN A 212 13.88 -1.80 -11.60
N ILE A 213 13.27 -0.92 -10.81
CA ILE A 213 12.98 0.47 -11.19
C ILE A 213 14.27 1.22 -11.59
N LEU A 214 15.39 0.91 -10.92
CA LEU A 214 16.68 1.54 -11.19
C LEU A 214 17.31 1.09 -12.52
N CYS A 215 16.80 0.03 -13.13
CA CYS A 215 17.33 -0.59 -14.34
C CYS A 215 16.46 -0.38 -15.58
N GLN A 216 15.40 0.41 -15.50
CA GLN A 216 14.43 0.63 -16.60
C GLN A 216 14.80 1.78 -17.52
#